data_0eb4a18d23214522f34cc031b57f21c9
#
_entry.id   0eb4a18d23214522f34cc031b57f21c9
#
_cell.length_a   1.000
_cell.length_b   1.000
_cell.length_c   1.000
_cell.angle_alpha   90.00
_cell.angle_beta   90.00
_cell.angle_gamma   90.00
#
_symmetry.space_group_name_H-M   'P 1'
#
loop_
_entity.id
_entity.type
_entity.pdbx_description
1 polymer ?
#
loop_
_entity_poly.entity_id
_entity_poly.type
_entity_poly.pdbx_seq_one_letter_code
_entity_poly.pdbx_strand_id
1 'polypeptide(L)'
;FAGVARQNVDVVIGCSHQRTDTHEALSIINRFLSYPEGSAGSIMTAEFIDFRRNMTVSQAIAHIKKTGDDKETVYVGYITDEKRILQGSIRIEKLLFSEGDTLLSDIMNTDFVCAGTHDDEESVADTISKYDLPALPVVDAEGRLVGIVTVDDAIDVIEEKNTEDMEMMAAMIPSEKTYLRSSSFELFKNR
;
A
#
# COMPACT_ATOMS: atom_id res chain seq x y z
N PHE A 1 0.18 2.23 19.05
CA PHE A 1 -0.35 3.15 18.02
C PHE A 1 0.71 4.04 17.33
N ALA A 2 1.94 4.07 17.75
CA ALA A 2 3.02 4.85 17.13
C ALA A 2 4.02 3.98 16.34
N GLY A 3 3.71 2.70 16.13
CA GLY A 3 4.64 1.71 15.58
C GLY A 3 4.76 1.71 14.06
N VAL A 4 3.65 1.73 13.35
CA VAL A 4 3.63 1.59 11.87
C VAL A 4 4.14 2.85 11.17
N ALA A 5 3.75 4.04 11.63
CA ALA A 5 4.27 5.29 11.09
C ALA A 5 5.78 5.47 11.33
N ARG A 6 6.34 4.86 12.41
CA ARG A 6 7.79 4.86 12.66
C ARG A 6 8.55 3.88 11.76
N GLN A 7 7.99 2.72 11.43
CA GLN A 7 8.63 1.76 10.53
C GLN A 7 8.84 2.36 9.13
N ASN A 8 7.84 3.05 8.57
CA ASN A 8 7.96 3.70 7.27
C ASN A 8 8.98 4.86 7.25
N VAL A 9 9.15 5.58 8.38
CA VAL A 9 10.16 6.64 8.50
C VAL A 9 11.58 6.05 8.60
N ASP A 10 11.75 4.93 9.29
CA ASP A 10 13.06 4.27 9.43
C ASP A 10 13.53 3.63 8.12
N VAL A 11 12.61 3.10 7.28
CA VAL A 11 12.90 2.57 5.95
C VAL A 11 13.37 3.68 4.99
N VAL A 12 12.71 4.84 5.00
CA VAL A 12 13.11 5.99 4.15
C VAL A 12 14.49 6.55 4.52
N ILE A 13 14.90 6.43 5.80
CA ILE A 13 16.22 6.90 6.25
C ILE A 13 17.33 5.87 5.97
N GLY A 14 17.00 4.57 5.90
CA GLY A 14 17.97 3.48 5.71
C GLY A 14 18.51 3.31 4.29
N CYS A 15 17.78 3.72 3.25
CA CYS A 15 18.12 3.46 1.85
C CYS A 15 18.94 4.55 1.15
N SER A 16 19.33 5.64 1.81
CA SER A 16 20.05 6.73 1.15
C SER A 16 21.57 6.53 1.13
N HIS A 17 22.07 5.59 0.33
CA HIS A 17 23.50 5.51 0.00
C HIS A 17 23.91 6.35 -1.23
N GLN A 18 22.96 7.10 -1.82
CA GLN A 18 23.27 8.14 -2.79
C GLN A 18 22.64 9.45 -2.30
N ARG A 19 23.42 10.53 -2.32
CA ARG A 19 23.03 11.90 -1.94
C ARG A 19 21.74 12.31 -2.65
N THR A 20 20.62 11.86 -2.13
CA THR A 20 19.33 12.50 -2.37
C THR A 20 19.36 13.77 -1.54
N ASP A 21 19.13 14.91 -2.16
CA ASP A 21 19.14 16.18 -1.45
C ASP A 21 18.19 16.06 -0.26
N THR A 22 18.71 16.37 0.93
CA THR A 22 17.99 16.30 2.22
C THR A 22 16.63 16.99 2.15
N HIS A 23 16.46 17.93 1.23
CA HIS A 23 15.26 18.66 0.95
C HIS A 23 14.19 17.82 0.24
N GLU A 24 14.58 16.90 -0.64
CA GLU A 24 13.67 16.01 -1.36
C GLU A 24 13.16 14.89 -0.45
N ALA A 25 14.05 14.30 0.36
CA ALA A 25 13.67 13.32 1.37
C ALA A 25 12.71 13.91 2.42
N LEU A 26 12.98 15.13 2.91
CA LEU A 26 12.09 15.83 3.85
C LEU A 26 10.73 16.18 3.22
N SER A 27 10.68 16.50 1.93
CA SER A 27 9.41 16.79 1.25
C SER A 27 8.56 15.54 1.10
N ILE A 28 9.18 14.38 0.86
CA ILE A 28 8.52 13.08 0.79
C ILE A 28 7.97 12.70 2.16
N ILE A 29 8.80 12.76 3.21
CA ILE A 29 8.39 12.47 4.60
C ILE A 29 7.24 13.36 5.04
N ASN A 30 7.32 14.67 4.81
CA ASN A 30 6.24 15.59 5.17
C ASN A 30 4.94 15.32 4.40
N ARG A 31 5.04 14.82 3.18
CA ARG A 31 3.86 14.41 2.38
C ARG A 31 3.20 13.18 3.00
N PHE A 32 3.96 12.15 3.39
CA PHE A 32 3.42 10.96 4.04
C PHE A 32 2.78 11.29 5.40
N LEU A 33 3.42 12.14 6.20
CA LEU A 33 2.89 12.59 7.50
C LEU A 33 1.63 13.48 7.38
N SER A 34 1.30 13.97 6.19
CA SER A 34 0.13 14.81 5.97
C SER A 34 -1.15 14.03 5.67
N TYR A 35 -1.06 12.72 5.38
CA TYR A 35 -2.24 11.91 5.14
C TYR A 35 -2.90 11.50 6.46
N PRO A 36 -4.25 11.45 6.49
CA PRO A 36 -4.98 11.00 7.68
C PRO A 36 -4.63 9.55 8.02
N GLU A 37 -4.58 9.22 9.31
CA GLU A 37 -4.53 7.83 9.77
C GLU A 37 -5.74 7.05 9.22
N GLY A 38 -5.58 5.79 8.87
CA GLY A 38 -6.63 4.96 8.28
C GLY A 38 -6.91 5.24 6.80
N SER A 39 -6.02 5.97 6.10
CA SER A 39 -6.14 6.22 4.67
C SER A 39 -5.12 5.45 3.85
N ALA A 40 -5.40 5.22 2.55
CA ALA A 40 -4.44 4.64 1.62
C ALA A 40 -3.09 5.39 1.62
N GLY A 41 -3.12 6.70 1.81
CA GLY A 41 -1.93 7.54 1.88
C GLY A 41 -1.06 7.28 3.10
N SER A 42 -1.63 6.79 4.22
CA SER A 42 -0.87 6.50 5.45
C SER A 42 -0.14 5.16 5.40
N ILE A 43 -0.66 4.19 4.63
CA ILE A 43 -0.10 2.82 4.52
C ILE A 43 0.67 2.59 3.21
N MET A 44 0.63 3.54 2.24
CA MET A 44 1.31 3.37 0.96
C MET A 44 2.82 3.51 1.09
N THR A 45 3.57 2.87 0.19
CA THR A 45 5.01 3.08 -0.02
C THR A 45 5.27 3.83 -1.33
N ALA A 46 6.36 4.63 -1.38
CA ALA A 46 6.85 5.27 -2.61
C ALA A 46 7.85 4.39 -3.39
N GLU A 47 8.16 3.21 -2.89
CA GLU A 47 9.17 2.31 -3.43
C GLU A 47 8.59 1.35 -4.47
N PHE A 48 8.12 1.90 -5.59
CA PHE A 48 7.55 1.14 -6.71
C PHE A 48 8.37 1.31 -7.99
N ILE A 49 8.15 0.44 -8.96
CA ILE A 49 8.75 0.52 -10.30
C ILE A 49 7.81 1.30 -11.21
N ASP A 50 8.31 2.39 -11.80
CA ASP A 50 7.61 3.13 -12.83
C ASP A 50 8.34 3.09 -14.17
N PHE A 51 7.55 3.11 -15.24
CA PHE A 51 8.02 3.09 -16.62
C PHE A 51 7.39 4.24 -17.40
N ARG A 52 8.07 4.62 -18.48
CA ARG A 52 7.51 5.53 -19.47
C ARG A 52 6.86 4.72 -20.59
N ARG A 53 5.73 5.21 -21.09
CA ARG A 53 4.94 4.55 -22.12
C ARG A 53 5.73 4.21 -23.40
N ASN A 54 6.71 5.03 -23.75
CA ASN A 54 7.55 4.90 -24.95
C ASN A 54 8.78 4.00 -24.75
N MET A 55 8.94 3.38 -23.58
CA MET A 55 10.02 2.43 -23.36
C MET A 55 9.73 1.10 -24.07
N THR A 56 10.81 0.44 -24.53
CA THR A 56 10.74 -0.94 -24.99
C THR A 56 10.88 -1.92 -23.82
N VAL A 57 10.49 -3.17 -24.04
CA VAL A 57 10.66 -4.25 -23.07
C VAL A 57 12.11 -4.40 -22.61
N SER A 58 13.09 -4.35 -23.55
CA SER A 58 14.51 -4.40 -23.19
C SER A 58 14.93 -3.26 -22.29
N GLN A 59 14.43 -2.06 -22.54
CA GLN A 59 14.71 -0.88 -21.70
C GLN A 59 14.07 -1.02 -20.31
N ALA A 60 12.83 -1.53 -20.24
CA ALA A 60 12.15 -1.78 -18.97
C ALA A 60 12.90 -2.80 -18.11
N ILE A 61 13.33 -3.92 -18.70
CA ILE A 61 14.13 -4.92 -18.00
C ILE A 61 15.46 -4.36 -17.52
N ALA A 62 16.13 -3.54 -18.33
CA ALA A 62 17.36 -2.86 -17.92
C ALA A 62 17.13 -1.89 -16.77
N HIS A 63 15.98 -1.18 -16.78
CA HIS A 63 15.57 -0.28 -15.70
C HIS A 63 15.34 -1.05 -14.39
N ILE A 64 14.60 -2.17 -14.43
CA ILE A 64 14.36 -3.04 -13.27
C ILE A 64 15.69 -3.53 -12.67
N LYS A 65 16.61 -4.01 -13.50
CA LYS A 65 17.93 -4.50 -13.04
C LYS A 65 18.76 -3.42 -12.34
N LYS A 66 18.52 -2.16 -12.68
CA LYS A 66 19.25 -1.04 -12.10
C LYS A 66 18.62 -0.52 -10.80
N THR A 67 17.31 -0.57 -10.69
CA THR A 67 16.55 0.12 -9.62
C THR A 67 15.72 -0.83 -8.75
N GLY A 68 15.60 -2.11 -9.12
CA GLY A 68 14.68 -3.04 -8.48
C GLY A 68 15.10 -3.49 -7.09
N ASP A 69 16.40 -3.43 -6.76
CA ASP A 69 16.90 -3.84 -5.43
C ASP A 69 16.38 -2.94 -4.30
N ASP A 70 16.02 -1.69 -4.62
CA ASP A 70 15.53 -0.69 -3.67
C ASP A 70 13.99 -0.55 -3.72
N LYS A 71 13.27 -1.54 -4.26
CA LYS A 71 11.82 -1.48 -4.44
C LYS A 71 11.10 -2.49 -3.56
N GLU A 72 9.98 -2.05 -2.99
CA GLU A 72 9.12 -2.88 -2.15
C GLU A 72 8.63 -4.13 -2.91
N THR A 73 8.25 -3.94 -4.16
CA THR A 73 7.86 -5.06 -5.02
C THR A 73 8.36 -4.88 -6.44
N VAL A 74 8.76 -5.99 -7.07
CA VAL A 74 9.14 -6.05 -8.49
C VAL A 74 8.10 -6.78 -9.35
N TYR A 75 7.02 -7.30 -8.77
CA TYR A 75 6.03 -8.10 -9.50
C TYR A 75 5.22 -7.31 -10.51
N VAL A 76 4.98 -6.02 -10.23
CA VAL A 76 4.21 -5.12 -11.09
C VAL A 76 4.97 -3.81 -11.27
N GLY A 77 5.04 -3.36 -12.52
CA GLY A 77 5.48 -2.01 -12.85
C GLY A 77 4.32 -1.15 -13.35
N TYR A 78 4.38 0.12 -13.08
CA TYR A 78 3.32 1.07 -13.43
C TYR A 78 3.80 1.99 -14.55
N ILE A 79 2.93 2.24 -15.52
CA ILE A 79 3.26 3.06 -16.68
C ILE A 79 2.64 4.43 -16.49
N THR A 80 3.50 5.45 -16.52
CA THR A 80 3.10 6.86 -16.33
C THR A 80 3.48 7.71 -17.53
N ASP A 81 2.77 8.82 -17.69
CA ASP A 81 3.14 9.88 -18.64
C ASP A 81 4.20 10.85 -18.05
N GLU A 82 4.51 11.92 -18.78
CA GLU A 82 5.49 12.93 -18.36
C GLU A 82 5.04 13.70 -17.10
N LYS A 83 3.74 13.74 -16.83
CA LYS A 83 3.14 14.37 -15.66
C LYS A 83 2.93 13.41 -14.50
N ARG A 84 3.43 12.16 -14.62
CA ARG A 84 3.24 11.06 -13.68
C ARG A 84 1.80 10.55 -13.58
N ILE A 85 0.91 10.90 -14.52
CA ILE A 85 -0.44 10.35 -14.55
C ILE A 85 -0.35 8.87 -14.89
N LEU A 86 -1.03 8.03 -14.09
CA LEU A 86 -1.06 6.59 -14.29
C LEU A 86 -1.81 6.26 -15.58
N GLN A 87 -1.14 5.50 -16.47
CA GLN A 87 -1.66 5.13 -17.79
C GLN A 87 -1.95 3.63 -17.90
N GLY A 88 -1.31 2.82 -17.06
CA GLY A 88 -1.45 1.38 -17.08
C GLY A 88 -0.51 0.69 -16.11
N SER A 89 -0.63 -0.63 -16.07
CA SER A 89 0.26 -1.51 -15.30
C SER A 89 0.76 -2.66 -16.18
N ILE A 90 1.87 -3.25 -15.78
CA ILE A 90 2.42 -4.42 -16.44
C ILE A 90 3.04 -5.37 -15.43
N ARG A 91 2.69 -6.67 -15.51
CA ARG A 91 3.34 -7.69 -14.69
C ARG A 91 4.71 -8.02 -15.27
N ILE A 92 5.69 -8.22 -14.39
CA ILE A 92 7.07 -8.56 -14.81
C ILE A 92 7.12 -9.82 -15.65
N GLU A 93 6.28 -10.82 -15.36
CA GLU A 93 6.15 -12.04 -16.19
C GLU A 93 5.89 -11.70 -17.66
N LYS A 94 5.00 -10.72 -17.92
CA LYS A 94 4.67 -10.32 -19.28
C LYS A 94 5.86 -9.68 -20.01
N LEU A 95 6.71 -8.93 -19.28
CA LEU A 95 7.95 -8.40 -19.85
C LEU A 95 8.93 -9.52 -20.24
N LEU A 96 9.04 -10.56 -19.39
CA LEU A 96 9.97 -11.68 -19.63
C LEU A 96 9.58 -12.52 -20.84
N PHE A 97 8.28 -12.62 -21.17
CA PHE A 97 7.76 -13.39 -22.30
C PHE A 97 7.53 -12.56 -23.56
N SER A 98 7.78 -11.24 -23.51
CA SER A 98 7.60 -10.35 -24.67
C SER A 98 8.91 -10.15 -25.41
N GLU A 99 8.82 -9.82 -26.70
CA GLU A 99 9.97 -9.47 -27.52
C GLU A 99 10.59 -8.15 -27.06
N GLY A 100 11.94 -8.09 -27.05
CA GLY A 100 12.68 -6.97 -26.49
C GLY A 100 12.40 -5.61 -27.12
N ASP A 101 12.03 -5.57 -28.42
CA ASP A 101 11.76 -4.34 -29.16
C ASP A 101 10.30 -3.87 -29.05
N THR A 102 9.43 -4.67 -28.41
CA THR A 102 8.01 -4.32 -28.21
C THR A 102 7.90 -3.11 -27.29
N LEU A 103 7.02 -2.16 -27.64
CA LEU A 103 6.73 -1.01 -26.78
C LEU A 103 5.85 -1.41 -25.60
N LEU A 104 6.08 -0.81 -24.44
CA LEU A 104 5.23 -1.04 -23.27
C LEU A 104 3.79 -0.62 -23.51
N SER A 105 3.55 0.42 -24.31
CA SER A 105 2.22 0.87 -24.74
C SER A 105 1.37 -0.22 -25.37
N ASP A 106 2.00 -1.20 -26.03
CA ASP A 106 1.31 -2.22 -26.81
C ASP A 106 0.94 -3.45 -25.97
N ILE A 107 1.63 -3.62 -24.84
CA ILE A 107 1.47 -4.79 -23.96
C ILE A 107 0.98 -4.44 -22.54
N MET A 108 0.92 -3.14 -22.17
CA MET A 108 0.43 -2.75 -20.86
C MET A 108 -1.05 -3.11 -20.68
N ASN A 109 -1.44 -3.30 -19.43
CA ASN A 109 -2.85 -3.38 -19.06
C ASN A 109 -3.37 -1.96 -18.77
N THR A 110 -4.39 -1.54 -19.50
CA THR A 110 -5.06 -0.24 -19.31
C THR A 110 -6.33 -0.36 -18.45
N ASP A 111 -6.80 -1.58 -18.21
CA ASP A 111 -7.91 -1.87 -17.30
C ASP A 111 -7.34 -2.20 -15.92
N PHE A 112 -6.99 -1.17 -15.17
CA PHE A 112 -6.39 -1.29 -13.85
C PHE A 112 -7.27 -0.62 -12.79
N VAL A 113 -7.20 -1.13 -11.57
CA VAL A 113 -7.82 -0.52 -10.40
C VAL A 113 -6.77 0.32 -9.68
N CYS A 114 -7.16 1.44 -9.12
CA CYS A 114 -6.31 2.30 -8.29
C CYS A 114 -7.11 2.83 -7.11
N ALA A 115 -6.41 3.23 -6.05
CA ALA A 115 -6.98 3.93 -4.91
C ALA A 115 -6.58 5.40 -4.93
N GLY A 116 -7.42 6.25 -4.35
CA GLY A 116 -7.06 7.63 -4.03
C GLY A 116 -6.31 7.71 -2.71
N THR A 117 -5.49 8.73 -2.52
CA THR A 117 -4.71 8.92 -1.27
C THR A 117 -5.56 9.03 0.00
N HIS A 118 -6.83 9.39 -0.12
CA HIS A 118 -7.77 9.55 0.99
C HIS A 118 -8.79 8.42 1.10
N ASP A 119 -8.67 7.39 0.26
CA ASP A 119 -9.52 6.22 0.36
C ASP A 119 -9.22 5.48 1.66
N ASP A 120 -10.23 4.89 2.24
CA ASP A 120 -10.15 4.13 3.48
C ASP A 120 -9.28 2.87 3.30
N GLU A 121 -8.36 2.63 4.23
CA GLU A 121 -7.40 1.52 4.14
C GLU A 121 -8.06 0.15 4.12
N GLU A 122 -9.21 -0.04 4.83
CA GLU A 122 -9.96 -1.27 4.78
C GLU A 122 -10.54 -1.52 3.38
N SER A 123 -11.10 -0.48 2.74
CA SER A 123 -11.60 -0.56 1.37
C SER A 123 -10.50 -0.88 0.35
N VAL A 124 -9.29 -0.38 0.61
CA VAL A 124 -8.09 -0.69 -0.19
C VAL A 124 -7.69 -2.14 -0.02
N ALA A 125 -7.63 -2.64 1.22
CA ALA A 125 -7.31 -4.02 1.53
C ALA A 125 -8.34 -5.00 0.94
N ASP A 126 -9.64 -4.69 1.03
CA ASP A 126 -10.71 -5.44 0.40
C ASP A 126 -10.56 -5.48 -1.14
N THR A 127 -10.13 -4.38 -1.75
CA THR A 127 -9.89 -4.29 -3.19
C THR A 127 -8.73 -5.18 -3.61
N ILE A 128 -7.61 -5.14 -2.88
CA ILE A 128 -6.44 -5.99 -3.11
C ILE A 128 -6.84 -7.47 -3.04
N SER A 129 -7.57 -7.85 -1.99
CA SER A 129 -8.06 -9.22 -1.78
C SER A 129 -9.03 -9.67 -2.86
N LYS A 130 -9.98 -8.80 -3.27
CA LYS A 130 -11.01 -9.11 -4.26
C LYS A 130 -10.46 -9.36 -5.66
N TYR A 131 -9.41 -8.65 -6.04
CA TYR A 131 -8.83 -8.70 -7.39
C TYR A 131 -7.51 -9.48 -7.45
N ASP A 132 -7.10 -10.13 -6.37
CA ASP A 132 -5.83 -10.88 -6.26
C ASP A 132 -4.63 -10.02 -6.74
N LEU A 133 -4.55 -8.78 -6.27
CA LEU A 133 -3.51 -7.85 -6.69
C LEU A 133 -2.27 -8.02 -5.80
N PRO A 134 -1.06 -8.09 -6.37
CA PRO A 134 0.18 -8.07 -5.59
C PRO A 134 0.47 -6.70 -4.99
N ALA A 135 -0.03 -5.63 -5.62
CA ALA A 135 0.00 -4.26 -5.13
C ALA A 135 -1.05 -3.41 -5.84
N LEU A 136 -1.62 -2.44 -5.14
CA LEU A 136 -2.61 -1.49 -5.65
C LEU A 136 -1.96 -0.10 -5.79
N PRO A 137 -1.98 0.52 -6.99
CA PRO A 137 -1.45 1.86 -7.18
C PRO A 137 -2.34 2.91 -6.50
N VAL A 138 -1.70 3.87 -5.84
CA VAL A 138 -2.34 5.00 -5.18
C VAL A 138 -2.08 6.27 -5.98
N VAL A 139 -3.16 7.00 -6.27
CA VAL A 139 -3.11 8.22 -7.07
C VAL A 139 -3.62 9.41 -6.27
N ASP A 140 -3.10 10.60 -6.60
CA ASP A 140 -3.61 11.86 -6.05
C ASP A 140 -4.87 12.35 -6.80
N ALA A 141 -5.40 13.51 -6.40
CA ALA A 141 -6.60 14.09 -6.98
C ALA A 141 -6.45 14.42 -8.50
N GLU A 142 -5.22 14.58 -8.98
CA GLU A 142 -4.91 14.82 -10.39
C GLU A 142 -4.64 13.51 -11.17
N GLY A 143 -4.75 12.35 -10.53
CA GLY A 143 -4.50 11.03 -11.14
C GLY A 143 -3.01 10.68 -11.27
N ARG A 144 -2.13 11.39 -10.56
CA ARG A 144 -0.69 11.09 -10.57
C ARG A 144 -0.38 9.95 -9.60
N LEU A 145 0.41 9.01 -10.04
CA LEU A 145 0.91 7.92 -9.20
C LEU A 145 1.82 8.47 -8.10
N VAL A 146 1.43 8.28 -6.85
CA VAL A 146 2.14 8.78 -5.66
C VAL A 146 2.71 7.67 -4.79
N GLY A 147 2.14 6.47 -4.84
CA GLY A 147 2.57 5.31 -4.07
C GLY A 147 1.89 4.04 -4.52
N ILE A 148 2.14 2.98 -3.78
CA ILE A 148 1.46 1.69 -3.89
C ILE A 148 1.14 1.18 -2.48
N VAL A 149 0.08 0.38 -2.35
CA VAL A 149 -0.18 -0.45 -1.16
C VAL A 149 0.06 -1.89 -1.58
N THR A 150 0.89 -2.61 -0.84
CA THR A 150 1.23 -4.00 -1.14
C THR A 150 0.26 -4.97 -0.49
N VAL A 151 0.27 -6.23 -0.90
CA VAL A 151 -0.64 -7.25 -0.36
C VAL A 151 -0.34 -7.56 1.10
N ASP A 152 0.91 -7.49 1.52
CA ASP A 152 1.34 -7.69 2.91
C ASP A 152 0.82 -6.57 3.82
N ASP A 153 0.92 -5.29 3.43
CA ASP A 153 0.32 -4.17 4.16
C ASP A 153 -1.22 -4.32 4.25
N ALA A 154 -1.86 -4.79 3.17
CA ALA A 154 -3.30 -5.05 3.17
C ALA A 154 -3.70 -6.19 4.14
N ILE A 155 -2.86 -7.22 4.30
CA ILE A 155 -3.09 -8.30 5.27
C ILE A 155 -3.02 -7.74 6.68
N ASP A 156 -2.03 -6.90 6.99
CA ASP A 156 -1.88 -6.29 8.31
C ASP A 156 -3.12 -5.46 8.69
N VAL A 157 -3.67 -4.68 7.76
CA VAL A 157 -4.93 -3.92 7.95
C VAL A 157 -6.11 -4.86 8.26
N ILE A 158 -6.24 -5.97 7.52
CA ILE A 158 -7.32 -6.95 7.75
C ILE A 158 -7.17 -7.63 9.11
N GLU A 159 -5.95 -7.96 9.54
CA GLU A 159 -5.67 -8.57 10.83
C GLU A 159 -5.96 -7.62 11.99
N GLU A 160 -5.59 -6.34 11.88
CA GLU A 160 -5.88 -5.32 12.87
C GLU A 160 -7.40 -5.14 13.04
N LYS A 161 -8.15 -5.02 11.95
CA LYS A 161 -9.61 -4.95 11.97
C LYS A 161 -10.25 -6.15 12.64
N ASN A 162 -9.82 -7.37 12.27
CA ASN A 162 -10.35 -8.59 12.90
C ASN A 162 -10.09 -8.62 14.41
N THR A 163 -8.95 -8.10 14.86
CA THR A 163 -8.59 -8.01 16.26
C THR A 163 -9.48 -7.00 16.99
N GLU A 164 -9.71 -5.82 16.42
CA GLU A 164 -10.61 -4.80 16.98
C GLU A 164 -12.05 -5.32 17.09
N ASP A 165 -12.55 -5.99 16.05
CA ASP A 165 -13.88 -6.59 16.06
C ASP A 165 -14.01 -7.67 17.15
N MET A 166 -12.99 -8.52 17.33
CA MET A 166 -12.97 -9.53 18.41
C MET A 166 -12.94 -8.88 19.79
N GLU A 167 -12.17 -7.82 19.98
CA GLU A 167 -12.12 -7.06 21.24
C GLU A 167 -13.46 -6.41 21.56
N MET A 168 -14.12 -5.81 20.56
CA MET A 168 -15.47 -5.25 20.73
C MET A 168 -16.49 -6.32 21.07
N MET A 169 -16.45 -7.47 20.42
CA MET A 169 -17.31 -8.60 20.74
C MET A 169 -17.04 -9.15 22.15
N ALA A 170 -15.78 -9.25 22.57
CA ALA A 170 -15.39 -9.68 23.92
C ALA A 170 -15.84 -8.65 24.98
N ALA A 171 -15.80 -7.38 24.69
CA ALA A 171 -16.30 -6.32 25.60
C ALA A 171 -17.84 -6.34 25.72
N MET A 172 -18.55 -6.84 24.72
CA MET A 172 -20.01 -7.04 24.74
C MET A 172 -20.45 -8.33 25.44
N ILE A 173 -19.54 -9.30 25.66
CA ILE A 173 -19.81 -10.47 26.52
C ILE A 173 -19.77 -9.96 27.96
N PRO A 174 -20.89 -9.96 28.71
CA PRO A 174 -20.86 -9.57 30.11
C PRO A 174 -19.83 -10.45 30.81
N SER A 175 -18.84 -9.81 31.46
CA SER A 175 -17.77 -10.53 32.14
C SER A 175 -18.41 -11.61 32.99
N GLU A 176 -18.16 -12.87 32.69
CA GLU A 176 -18.47 -13.99 33.58
C GLU A 176 -17.62 -13.85 34.84
N LYS A 177 -17.99 -12.88 35.69
CA LYS A 177 -17.71 -13.04 37.11
C LYS A 177 -18.43 -14.30 37.51
N THR A 178 -17.65 -15.34 37.75
CA THR A 178 -18.13 -16.65 38.19
C THR A 178 -19.28 -16.41 39.14
N TYR A 179 -20.46 -16.97 38.84
CA TYR A 179 -21.72 -16.83 39.62
C TYR A 179 -21.52 -17.06 41.14
N LEU A 180 -20.45 -17.76 41.50
CA LEU A 180 -20.03 -18.08 42.88
C LEU A 180 -19.36 -16.91 43.63
N ARG A 181 -19.06 -15.78 42.98
CA ARG A 181 -18.46 -14.57 43.63
C ARG A 181 -19.34 -13.34 43.59
N SER A 182 -20.49 -13.39 42.97
CA SER A 182 -21.43 -12.26 42.90
C SER A 182 -22.28 -12.28 44.18
N SER A 183 -22.20 -11.20 44.94
CA SER A 183 -23.11 -11.00 46.10
C SER A 183 -24.55 -10.96 45.59
N SER A 184 -25.47 -11.59 46.30
CA SER A 184 -26.91 -11.67 46.01
C SER A 184 -27.54 -10.28 45.73
N PHE A 185 -26.90 -9.22 46.18
CA PHE A 185 -27.33 -7.82 45.97
C PHE A 185 -26.97 -7.23 44.64
N GLU A 186 -25.88 -7.70 44.01
CA GLU A 186 -25.50 -7.27 42.65
C GLU A 186 -26.35 -7.91 41.54
N LEU A 187 -26.83 -9.15 41.78
CA LEU A 187 -27.72 -9.85 40.89
C LEU A 187 -29.12 -9.18 40.76
N PHE A 188 -29.54 -8.46 41.80
CA PHE A 188 -30.84 -7.76 41.81
C PHE A 188 -30.80 -6.40 41.12
N LYS A 189 -29.63 -5.79 40.91
CA LYS A 189 -29.47 -4.45 40.35
C LYS A 189 -29.38 -4.42 38.84
N ASN A 190 -29.14 -5.58 38.21
CA ASN A 190 -28.96 -5.74 36.75
C ASN A 190 -30.15 -6.44 36.07
N ARG A 191 -31.35 -6.34 36.67
CA ARG A 191 -32.59 -6.81 36.04
C ARG A 191 -33.49 -5.66 35.64
#